data_b38bdbd88d03a0ac5193fbf96f21cea3
#
_entry.id   b38bdbd88d03a0ac5193fbf96f21cea3
#
_cell.length_a   1.000
_cell.length_b   1.000
_cell.length_c   1.000
_cell.angle_alpha   90.00
_cell.angle_beta   90.00
_cell.angle_gamma   90.00
#
_symmetry.space_group_name_H-M   'P 1'
#
loop_
_entity.id
_entity.type
_entity.pdbx_description
1 polymer ?
#
loop_
_entity_poly.entity_id
_entity_poly.type
_entity_poly.pdbx_seq_one_letter_code
_entity_poly.pdbx_strand_id
1 'polypeptide(L)'
;MSDWPSVVLALTRSRTALHAWRITLLVLVVVVGWLALSPKPPPGVDLGWDKLNHACAFAALAAAASFSLRFERARPAALFALLVYGGLIEIAQAYVPGRNGEWADLLADAVGIAIGALLACSLLGAAERAVSRRVRSPGSPGKD
;
A
#
# COMPACT_ATOMS: atom_id res chain seq x y z
N MET A 1 24.78 8.48 13.99
CA MET A 1 23.80 8.92 12.96
C MET A 1 23.02 7.71 12.52
N SER A 2 21.70 7.76 12.58
CA SER A 2 20.83 6.60 12.28
C SER A 2 20.93 6.19 10.79
N ASP A 3 21.03 4.90 10.54
CA ASP A 3 21.22 4.32 9.19
C ASP A 3 19.88 3.98 8.51
N TRP A 4 18.79 4.64 8.99
CA TRP A 4 17.43 4.40 8.57
C TRP A 4 17.22 4.43 7.03
N PRO A 5 17.88 5.31 6.24
CA PRO A 5 17.64 5.33 4.81
C PRO A 5 18.11 4.06 4.12
N SER A 6 19.28 3.54 4.51
CA SER A 6 19.80 2.28 3.96
C SER A 6 18.93 1.10 4.35
N VAL A 7 18.42 1.08 5.58
CA VAL A 7 17.48 0.05 6.06
C VAL A 7 16.19 0.08 5.25
N VAL A 8 15.58 1.26 5.05
CA VAL A 8 14.34 1.41 4.25
C VAL A 8 14.56 0.90 2.82
N LEU A 9 15.67 1.28 2.17
CA LEU A 9 15.95 0.81 0.81
C LEU A 9 16.23 -0.69 0.76
N ALA A 10 16.90 -1.26 1.75
CA ALA A 10 17.09 -2.70 1.84
C ALA A 10 15.76 -3.46 1.98
N LEU A 11 14.85 -2.95 2.83
CA LEU A 11 13.53 -3.54 3.08
C LEU A 11 12.52 -3.33 1.95
N THR A 12 12.81 -2.46 0.98
CA THR A 12 11.86 -2.13 -0.09
C THR A 12 12.40 -2.38 -1.49
N ARG A 13 13.72 -2.35 -1.72
CA ARG A 13 14.35 -2.40 -3.05
C ARG A 13 15.23 -3.63 -3.29
N SER A 14 15.58 -4.42 -2.27
CA SER A 14 16.29 -5.69 -2.48
C SER A 14 15.41 -6.70 -3.21
N ARG A 15 16.02 -7.65 -3.92
CA ARG A 15 15.26 -8.69 -4.64
C ARG A 15 14.35 -9.48 -3.70
N THR A 16 14.88 -9.86 -2.54
CA THR A 16 14.12 -10.58 -1.52
C THR A 16 12.93 -9.75 -1.00
N ALA A 17 13.16 -8.46 -0.71
CA ALA A 17 12.10 -7.56 -0.26
C ALA A 17 11.01 -7.37 -1.33
N LEU A 18 11.38 -7.21 -2.60
CA LEU A 18 10.41 -7.11 -3.70
C LEU A 18 9.53 -8.37 -3.80
N HIS A 19 10.12 -9.56 -3.64
CA HIS A 19 9.33 -10.80 -3.61
C HIS A 19 8.43 -10.87 -2.38
N ALA A 20 8.92 -10.52 -1.19
CA ALA A 20 8.13 -10.46 0.02
C ALA A 20 6.93 -9.50 -0.13
N TRP A 21 7.14 -8.29 -0.67
CA TRP A 21 6.06 -7.34 -0.90
C TRP A 21 5.03 -7.81 -1.92
N ARG A 22 5.45 -8.55 -2.95
CA ARG A 22 4.51 -9.17 -3.92
C ARG A 22 3.65 -10.24 -3.26
N ILE A 23 4.24 -11.07 -2.41
CA ILE A 23 3.50 -12.07 -1.64
C ILE A 23 2.54 -11.37 -0.66
N THR A 24 3.01 -10.34 0.05
CA THR A 24 2.17 -9.54 0.94
C THR A 24 0.98 -8.92 0.19
N LEU A 25 1.22 -8.32 -0.98
CA LEU A 25 0.15 -7.77 -1.81
C LEU A 25 -0.87 -8.83 -2.21
N LEU A 26 -0.41 -10.00 -2.66
CA LEU A 26 -1.29 -11.11 -3.04
C LEU A 26 -2.13 -11.58 -1.86
N VAL A 27 -1.52 -11.76 -0.70
CA VAL A 27 -2.21 -12.14 0.54
C VAL A 27 -3.25 -11.09 0.93
N LEU A 28 -2.88 -9.80 0.87
CA LEU A 28 -3.81 -8.71 1.19
C LEU A 28 -4.99 -8.68 0.22
N VAL A 29 -4.78 -8.85 -1.09
CA VAL A 29 -5.86 -8.93 -2.08
C VAL A 29 -6.83 -10.06 -1.72
N VAL A 30 -6.31 -11.25 -1.41
CA VAL A 30 -7.16 -12.40 -1.04
C VAL A 30 -7.91 -12.14 0.28
N VAL A 31 -7.22 -11.64 1.30
CA VAL A 31 -7.81 -11.40 2.63
C VAL A 31 -8.86 -10.29 2.57
N VAL A 32 -8.57 -9.17 1.90
CA VAL A 32 -9.53 -8.05 1.74
C VAL A 32 -10.76 -8.52 0.98
N GLY A 33 -10.59 -9.23 -0.14
CA GLY A 33 -11.73 -9.77 -0.89
C GLY A 33 -12.57 -10.75 -0.06
N TRP A 34 -11.92 -11.63 0.69
CA TRP A 34 -12.63 -12.56 1.57
C TRP A 34 -13.40 -11.84 2.69
N LEU A 35 -12.78 -10.85 3.35
CA LEU A 35 -13.45 -10.07 4.40
C LEU A 35 -14.61 -9.25 3.84
N ALA A 36 -14.41 -8.59 2.71
CA ALA A 36 -15.43 -7.78 2.06
C ALA A 36 -16.66 -8.60 1.66
N LEU A 37 -16.46 -9.82 1.16
CA LEU A 37 -17.52 -10.72 0.72
C LEU A 37 -18.06 -11.64 1.83
N SER A 38 -17.53 -11.56 3.04
CA SER A 38 -18.04 -12.32 4.19
C SER A 38 -19.32 -11.70 4.72
N PRO A 39 -20.44 -12.44 4.82
CA PRO A 39 -21.70 -11.92 5.37
C PRO A 39 -21.55 -11.47 6.84
N LYS A 40 -20.65 -12.09 7.57
CA LYS A 40 -20.30 -11.75 8.96
C LYS A 40 -18.79 -11.77 9.11
N PRO A 41 -18.10 -10.63 9.03
CA PRO A 41 -16.67 -10.58 9.25
C PRO A 41 -16.33 -11.00 10.69
N PRO A 42 -15.11 -11.55 10.92
CA PRO A 42 -14.67 -11.96 12.25
C PRO A 42 -14.70 -10.78 13.24
N PRO A 43 -15.03 -11.01 14.52
CA PRO A 43 -14.97 -9.99 15.56
C PRO A 43 -13.57 -9.36 15.64
N GLY A 44 -13.50 -8.05 15.81
CA GLY A 44 -12.24 -7.31 15.99
C GLY A 44 -11.53 -6.91 14.68
N VAL A 45 -12.03 -7.29 13.52
CA VAL A 45 -11.53 -6.81 12.22
C VAL A 45 -12.32 -5.58 11.73
N ASP A 46 -13.55 -5.42 12.23
CA ASP A 46 -14.40 -4.28 11.92
C ASP A 46 -14.04 -3.08 12.81
N LEU A 47 -13.72 -1.95 12.19
CA LEU A 47 -13.45 -0.67 12.87
C LEU A 47 -14.73 0.08 13.26
N GLY A 48 -15.91 -0.53 13.06
CA GLY A 48 -17.21 0.04 13.41
C GLY A 48 -17.75 1.05 12.39
N TRP A 49 -17.01 1.33 11.33
CA TRP A 49 -17.43 2.19 10.22
C TRP A 49 -16.89 1.63 8.91
N ASP A 50 -17.79 1.19 8.04
CA ASP A 50 -17.45 0.44 6.83
C ASP A 50 -16.49 1.22 5.90
N LYS A 51 -16.74 2.51 5.70
CA LYS A 51 -15.86 3.39 4.90
C LYS A 51 -14.44 3.50 5.45
N LEU A 52 -14.27 3.41 6.76
CA LEU A 52 -12.93 3.38 7.37
C LEU A 52 -12.24 2.04 7.12
N ASN A 53 -12.99 0.93 7.16
CA ASN A 53 -12.48 -0.40 6.82
C ASN A 53 -11.95 -0.41 5.38
N HIS A 54 -12.74 0.10 4.42
CA HIS A 54 -12.36 0.24 3.01
C HIS A 54 -11.11 1.10 2.86
N ALA A 55 -11.11 2.33 3.40
CA ALA A 55 -9.98 3.23 3.30
C ALA A 55 -8.68 2.63 3.87
N CYS A 56 -8.73 1.98 5.03
CA CYS A 56 -7.56 1.34 5.65
C CYS A 56 -7.07 0.14 4.84
N ALA A 57 -7.97 -0.72 4.37
CA ALA A 57 -7.62 -1.88 3.56
C ALA A 57 -6.94 -1.46 2.25
N PHE A 58 -7.53 -0.49 1.53
CA PHE A 58 -6.97 -0.01 0.26
C PHE A 58 -5.72 0.85 0.43
N ALA A 59 -5.54 1.53 1.57
CA ALA A 59 -4.26 2.18 1.90
C ALA A 59 -3.14 1.14 2.08
N ALA A 60 -3.41 0.04 2.78
CA ALA A 60 -2.45 -1.06 2.94
C ALA A 60 -2.13 -1.73 1.60
N LEU A 61 -3.14 -2.00 0.76
CA LEU A 61 -2.96 -2.54 -0.60
C LEU A 61 -2.10 -1.62 -1.47
N ALA A 62 -2.37 -0.31 -1.47
CA ALA A 62 -1.63 0.67 -2.27
C ALA A 62 -0.18 0.84 -1.81
N ALA A 63 0.08 0.80 -0.49
CA ALA A 63 1.42 0.80 0.06
C ALA A 63 2.19 -0.47 -0.36
N ALA A 64 1.58 -1.65 -0.18
CA ALA A 64 2.19 -2.93 -0.58
C ALA A 64 2.45 -2.97 -2.10
N ALA A 65 1.50 -2.52 -2.93
CA ALA A 65 1.68 -2.40 -4.38
C ALA A 65 2.86 -1.48 -4.72
N SER A 66 2.97 -0.32 -4.07
CA SER A 66 4.05 0.64 -4.29
C SER A 66 5.43 0.06 -3.94
N PHE A 67 5.54 -0.73 -2.88
CA PHE A 67 6.78 -1.40 -2.48
C PHE A 67 7.09 -2.65 -3.33
N SER A 68 6.07 -3.31 -3.91
CA SER A 68 6.26 -4.49 -4.75
C SER A 68 6.81 -4.20 -6.15
N LEU A 69 6.78 -2.94 -6.57
CA LEU A 69 7.16 -2.51 -7.91
C LEU A 69 8.63 -2.11 -7.97
N ARG A 70 9.35 -2.67 -8.95
CA ARG A 70 10.73 -2.29 -9.25
C ARG A 70 10.81 -0.94 -9.99
N PHE A 71 9.83 -0.65 -10.83
CA PHE A 71 9.81 0.53 -11.69
C PHE A 71 8.62 1.43 -11.33
N GLU A 72 8.90 2.69 -11.05
CA GLU A 72 7.88 3.68 -10.66
C GLU A 72 6.83 3.91 -11.74
N ARG A 73 7.19 3.79 -13.00
CA ARG A 73 6.28 3.92 -14.16
C ARG A 73 5.12 2.92 -14.15
N ALA A 74 5.25 1.78 -13.47
CA ALA A 74 4.18 0.79 -13.35
C ALA A 74 3.18 1.11 -12.22
N ARG A 75 3.50 2.08 -11.35
CA ARG A 75 2.68 2.42 -10.18
C ARG A 75 1.28 2.90 -10.55
N PRO A 76 1.09 3.86 -11.49
CA PRO A 76 -0.25 4.31 -11.84
C PRO A 76 -1.17 3.17 -12.31
N ALA A 77 -0.65 2.25 -13.12
CA ALA A 77 -1.40 1.09 -13.58
C ALA A 77 -1.79 0.15 -12.43
N ALA A 78 -0.87 -0.08 -11.47
CA ALA A 78 -1.15 -0.91 -10.31
C ALA A 78 -2.20 -0.27 -9.38
N LEU A 79 -2.13 1.04 -9.13
CA LEU A 79 -3.11 1.75 -8.32
C LEU A 79 -4.48 1.80 -9.00
N PHE A 80 -4.52 1.97 -10.32
CA PHE A 80 -5.76 1.87 -11.09
C PHE A 80 -6.36 0.45 -11.03
N ALA A 81 -5.54 -0.60 -11.10
CA ALA A 81 -6.01 -1.97 -10.93
C ALA A 81 -6.60 -2.22 -9.53
N LEU A 82 -6.07 -1.60 -8.48
CA LEU A 82 -6.66 -1.65 -7.15
C LEU A 82 -8.03 -0.94 -7.09
N LEU A 83 -8.19 0.20 -7.76
CA LEU A 83 -9.48 0.88 -7.84
C LEU A 83 -10.52 0.04 -8.59
N VAL A 84 -10.13 -0.60 -9.70
CA VAL A 84 -10.99 -1.57 -10.42
C VAL A 84 -11.35 -2.74 -9.50
N TYR A 85 -10.40 -3.25 -8.73
CA TYR A 85 -10.64 -4.31 -7.76
C TYR A 85 -11.66 -3.89 -6.69
N GLY A 86 -11.59 -2.66 -6.14
CA GLY A 86 -12.60 -2.10 -5.25
C GLY A 86 -13.99 -2.09 -5.89
N GLY A 87 -14.09 -1.55 -7.11
CA GLY A 87 -15.36 -1.55 -7.85
C GLY A 87 -15.95 -2.94 -8.07
N LEU A 88 -15.10 -3.94 -8.31
CA LEU A 88 -15.56 -5.35 -8.42
C LEU A 88 -16.06 -5.90 -7.08
N ILE A 89 -15.42 -5.51 -5.96
CA ILE A 89 -15.91 -5.85 -4.62
C ILE A 89 -17.30 -5.27 -4.40
N GLU A 90 -17.52 -3.97 -4.69
CA GLU A 90 -18.82 -3.32 -4.52
C GLU A 90 -19.93 -4.01 -5.33
N ILE A 91 -19.63 -4.35 -6.59
CA ILE A 91 -20.57 -5.10 -7.44
C ILE A 91 -20.87 -6.47 -6.81
N ALA A 92 -19.85 -7.18 -6.33
CA ALA A 92 -20.03 -8.50 -5.73
C ALA A 92 -20.80 -8.42 -4.40
N GLN A 93 -20.57 -7.41 -3.57
CA GLN A 93 -21.27 -7.20 -2.30
C GLN A 93 -22.79 -7.01 -2.49
N ALA A 94 -23.21 -6.40 -3.59
CA ALA A 94 -24.64 -6.27 -3.91
C ALA A 94 -25.37 -7.63 -4.03
N TYR A 95 -24.64 -8.73 -4.20
CA TYR A 95 -25.21 -10.09 -4.28
C TYR A 95 -24.98 -10.91 -3.00
N VAL A 96 -24.29 -10.35 -1.99
CA VAL A 96 -24.02 -11.04 -0.73
C VAL A 96 -25.12 -10.72 0.29
N PRO A 97 -25.82 -11.71 0.86
CA PRO A 97 -26.83 -11.47 1.90
C PRO A 97 -26.26 -10.71 3.10
N GLY A 98 -26.90 -9.60 3.46
CA GLY A 98 -26.48 -8.76 4.60
C GLY A 98 -25.34 -7.77 4.27
N ARG A 99 -24.96 -7.61 3.01
CA ARG A 99 -24.07 -6.56 2.49
C ARG A 99 -24.81 -5.67 1.51
N ASN A 100 -24.41 -4.42 1.42
CA ASN A 100 -24.88 -3.46 0.43
C ASN A 100 -23.65 -2.92 -0.31
N GLY A 101 -23.63 -3.03 -1.64
CA GLY A 101 -22.62 -2.33 -2.44
C GLY A 101 -22.94 -0.84 -2.47
N GLU A 102 -22.02 0.00 -2.01
CA GLU A 102 -22.19 1.45 -1.96
C GLU A 102 -21.09 2.16 -2.74
N TRP A 103 -21.45 3.05 -3.67
CA TRP A 103 -20.46 3.89 -4.37
C TRP A 103 -19.61 4.76 -3.44
N ALA A 104 -20.10 5.03 -2.23
CA ALA A 104 -19.37 5.74 -1.20
C ALA A 104 -18.17 4.93 -0.69
N ASP A 105 -18.22 3.61 -0.73
CA ASP A 105 -17.13 2.74 -0.32
C ASP A 105 -16.03 2.70 -1.39
N LEU A 106 -16.40 2.76 -2.68
CA LEU A 106 -15.43 2.97 -3.76
C LEU A 106 -14.70 4.33 -3.63
N LEU A 107 -15.37 5.39 -3.15
CA LEU A 107 -14.69 6.65 -2.83
C LEU A 107 -13.74 6.49 -1.64
N ALA A 108 -14.13 5.73 -0.62
CA ALA A 108 -13.24 5.42 0.50
C ALA A 108 -12.01 4.62 0.06
N ASP A 109 -12.18 3.66 -0.86
CA ASP A 109 -11.08 2.93 -1.51
C ASP A 109 -10.12 3.89 -2.23
N ALA A 110 -10.66 4.80 -3.04
CA ALA A 110 -9.84 5.78 -3.77
C ALA A 110 -9.03 6.68 -2.82
N VAL A 111 -9.64 7.13 -1.73
CA VAL A 111 -8.95 7.91 -0.67
C VAL A 111 -7.87 7.07 -0.01
N GLY A 112 -8.17 5.83 0.35
CA GLY A 112 -7.21 4.88 0.90
C GLY A 112 -6.03 4.66 -0.05
N ILE A 113 -6.29 4.38 -1.32
CA ILE A 113 -5.26 4.22 -2.36
C ILE A 113 -4.36 5.45 -2.42
N ALA A 114 -4.93 6.65 -2.44
CA ALA A 114 -4.16 7.90 -2.51
C ALA A 114 -3.25 8.06 -1.28
N ILE A 115 -3.79 7.85 -0.07
CA ILE A 115 -3.03 7.94 1.18
C ILE A 115 -1.89 6.92 1.21
N GLY A 116 -2.17 5.65 0.95
CA GLY A 116 -1.18 4.57 0.98
C GLY A 116 -0.06 4.78 -0.04
N ALA A 117 -0.41 5.20 -1.26
CA ALA A 117 0.56 5.52 -2.30
C ALA A 117 1.42 6.73 -1.94
N LEU A 118 0.83 7.81 -1.42
CA LEU A 118 1.56 9.01 -1.00
C LEU A 118 2.55 8.72 0.13
N LEU A 119 2.13 7.96 1.14
CA LEU A 119 3.01 7.57 2.25
C LEU A 119 4.18 6.72 1.76
N ALA A 120 3.91 5.71 0.92
CA ALA A 120 4.97 4.86 0.37
C ALA A 120 5.94 5.65 -0.52
N CYS A 121 5.43 6.53 -1.40
CA CYS A 121 6.26 7.36 -2.27
C CYS A 121 7.10 8.36 -1.47
N SER A 122 6.52 8.98 -0.45
CA SER A 122 7.22 9.93 0.43
C SER A 122 8.36 9.26 1.18
N LEU A 123 8.12 8.06 1.72
CA LEU A 123 9.13 7.28 2.44
C LEU A 123 10.29 6.88 1.51
N LEU A 124 9.98 6.32 0.34
CA LEU A 124 10.99 5.93 -0.65
C LEU A 124 11.81 7.14 -1.11
N GLY A 125 11.15 8.22 -1.52
CA GLY A 125 11.83 9.42 -1.98
C GLY A 125 12.67 10.11 -0.89
N ALA A 126 12.24 10.06 0.37
CA ALA A 126 13.04 10.57 1.49
C ALA A 126 14.30 9.72 1.71
N ALA A 127 14.17 8.38 1.67
CA ALA A 127 15.30 7.47 1.83
C ALA A 127 16.32 7.62 0.68
N GLU A 128 15.85 7.69 -0.57
CA GLU A 128 16.72 7.87 -1.75
C GLU A 128 17.47 9.22 -1.69
N ARG A 129 16.78 10.30 -1.36
CA ARG A 129 17.42 11.62 -1.18
C ARG A 129 18.46 11.63 -0.07
N ALA A 130 18.18 10.96 1.05
CA ALA A 130 19.11 10.91 2.18
C ALA A 130 20.39 10.12 1.83
N VAL A 131 20.27 9.00 1.11
CA VAL A 131 21.44 8.24 0.62
C VAL A 131 22.23 9.07 -0.40
N SER A 132 21.56 9.70 -1.36
CA SER A 132 22.22 10.53 -2.39
C SER A 132 22.99 11.70 -1.80
N ARG A 133 22.47 12.34 -0.75
CA ARG A 133 23.19 13.42 -0.04
C ARG A 133 24.47 12.92 0.63
N ARG A 134 24.44 11.73 1.25
CA ARG A 134 25.64 11.13 1.90
C ARG A 134 26.73 10.81 0.88
N VAL A 135 26.36 10.33 -0.30
CA VAL A 135 27.33 10.02 -1.36
C VAL A 135 27.98 11.30 -1.92
N ARG A 136 27.23 12.41 -2.00
CA ARG A 136 27.74 13.70 -2.52
C ARG A 136 28.56 14.51 -1.53
N SER A 137 28.47 14.22 -0.23
CA SER A 137 29.31 14.82 0.82
C SER A 137 30.23 13.75 1.42
N PRO A 138 31.22 13.22 0.67
CA PRO A 138 32.30 12.47 1.28
C PRO A 138 33.04 13.46 2.16
N GLY A 139 33.18 13.13 3.45
CA GLY A 139 33.75 14.03 4.46
C GLY A 139 34.96 14.75 3.94
N SER A 140 35.00 16.07 4.11
CA SER A 140 36.21 16.84 3.91
C SER A 140 37.31 16.18 4.74
N PRO A 141 38.46 15.76 4.14
CA PRO A 141 39.57 15.25 4.93
C PRO A 141 39.97 16.34 5.89
N GLY A 142 40.05 15.99 7.19
CA GLY A 142 40.47 16.91 8.24
C GLY A 142 41.73 17.62 7.79
N LYS A 143 41.69 18.93 7.84
CA LYS A 143 42.89 19.74 7.78
C LYS A 143 43.55 19.59 9.17
N ASP A 144 44.53 18.70 9.24
CA ASP A 144 45.53 18.69 10.28
C ASP A 144 46.55 19.79 10.01
#